data_411bd09a122310d76153d8bc1b2df8f3
#
_entry.id   411bd09a122310d76153d8bc1b2df8f3
#
_cell.length_a   1.000
_cell.length_b   1.000
_cell.length_c   1.000
_cell.angle_alpha   90.00
_cell.angle_beta   90.00
_cell.angle_gamma   90.00
#
_symmetry.space_group_name_H-M   'P 1'
#
loop_
_entity.id
_entity.type
_entity.pdbx_description
1 polymer ?
#
loop_
_entity_poly.entity_id
_entity_poly.type
_entity_poly.pdbx_seq_one_letter_code
_entity_poly.pdbx_strand_id
1 'polypeptide(L)'
;MKKFLILLFLFPYFNLNAQYFDTGLTYKHKVQVGKGVTLSGLALMNYTEGPTEAIGAVWAVGGAMNFVSAKQEANYYEYEPVKIQWRKEIIPITTMFLAGAVNGVNQDLLFHYHEFESTFPNANPQFWNPDLSWRNKYLNGDPAQGEKFLGSSTILAGFTDGYHSTILARNLFITTSICLSPQTRGWKPFLTKTLVYSLSYGLGFELVYSKLIK
;
A
#
# COMPACT_ATOMS: atom_id res chain seq x y z
N MET A 1 4.57 20.10 -16.72
CA MET A 1 5.87 20.28 -16.05
C MET A 1 5.87 21.36 -14.95
N LYS A 2 5.37 22.60 -15.17
CA LYS A 2 5.41 23.68 -14.15
C LYS A 2 4.64 23.33 -12.83
N LYS A 3 3.54 22.60 -12.90
CA LYS A 3 2.77 22.18 -11.70
C LYS A 3 3.48 21.12 -10.88
N PHE A 4 4.31 20.29 -11.49
CA PHE A 4 5.11 19.26 -10.83
C PHE A 4 6.25 19.85 -9.99
N LEU A 5 6.90 20.90 -10.51
CA LEU A 5 7.95 21.60 -9.77
C LEU A 5 7.43 22.26 -8.49
N ILE A 6 6.21 22.83 -8.52
CA ILE A 6 5.60 23.49 -7.34
C ILE A 6 5.35 22.47 -6.21
N LEU A 7 4.87 21.27 -6.53
CA LEU A 7 4.67 20.22 -5.52
C LEU A 7 5.99 19.72 -4.92
N LEU A 8 7.05 19.61 -5.73
CA LEU A 8 8.39 19.21 -5.24
C LEU A 8 9.00 20.27 -4.30
N PHE A 9 8.70 21.56 -4.51
CA PHE A 9 9.15 22.65 -3.62
C PHE A 9 8.30 22.80 -2.36
N LEU A 10 7.02 22.45 -2.40
CA LEU A 10 6.14 22.46 -1.21
C LEU A 10 6.44 21.29 -0.26
N PHE A 11 6.97 20.19 -0.75
CA PHE A 11 7.23 18.99 0.04
C PHE A 11 8.31 19.18 1.13
N PRO A 12 9.47 19.79 0.87
CA PRO A 12 10.44 20.15 1.92
C PRO A 12 9.86 21.15 2.91
N TYR A 13 9.01 22.07 2.45
CA TYR A 13 8.36 23.08 3.30
C TYR A 13 7.38 22.45 4.30
N PHE A 14 6.60 21.46 3.88
CA PHE A 14 5.74 20.68 4.77
C PHE A 14 6.54 19.84 5.78
N ASN A 15 7.66 19.25 5.37
CA ASN A 15 8.53 18.48 6.25
C ASN A 15 9.32 19.38 7.23
N LEU A 16 9.80 20.52 6.79
CA LEU A 16 10.48 21.51 7.66
C LEU A 16 9.51 22.12 8.66
N ASN A 17 8.26 22.41 8.27
CA ASN A 17 7.25 22.92 9.20
C ASN A 17 6.79 21.87 10.21
N ALA A 18 6.76 20.59 9.86
CA ALA A 18 6.48 19.51 10.81
C ALA A 18 7.58 19.37 11.89
N GLN A 19 8.82 19.80 11.59
CA GLN A 19 9.90 19.87 12.58
C GLN A 19 9.85 21.15 13.43
N TYR A 20 9.37 22.28 12.87
CA TYR A 20 9.37 23.59 13.53
C TYR A 20 8.06 23.94 14.24
N PHE A 21 6.95 23.30 13.91
CA PHE A 21 5.73 23.45 14.68
C PHE A 21 5.83 22.55 15.91
N ASP A 22 6.24 23.11 17.01
CA ASP A 22 5.95 22.56 18.33
C ASP A 22 4.45 22.71 18.59
N THR A 23 3.68 21.82 17.96
CA THR A 23 2.22 21.85 17.97
C THR A 23 1.65 21.33 19.29
N GLY A 24 2.47 21.10 20.31
CA GLY A 24 2.03 20.42 21.54
C GLY A 24 1.57 18.97 21.29
N LEU A 25 1.72 18.48 20.07
CA LEU A 25 1.38 17.10 19.72
C LEU A 25 2.34 16.14 20.43
N THR A 26 1.77 15.26 21.23
CA THR A 26 2.54 14.20 21.86
C THR A 26 3.21 13.32 20.80
N TYR A 27 4.31 12.67 21.14
CA TYR A 27 4.99 11.70 20.29
C TYR A 27 4.02 10.71 19.62
N LYS A 28 2.98 10.26 20.33
CA LYS A 28 1.94 9.38 19.77
C LYS A 28 1.23 9.98 18.54
N HIS A 29 0.91 11.26 18.58
CA HIS A 29 0.28 11.95 17.46
C HIS A 29 1.22 12.13 16.28
N LYS A 30 2.50 12.49 16.51
CA LYS A 30 3.51 12.58 15.45
C LYS A 30 3.68 11.24 14.70
N VAL A 31 3.69 10.12 15.45
CA VAL A 31 3.75 8.76 14.87
C VAL A 31 2.50 8.43 14.05
N GLN A 32 1.32 8.78 14.52
CA GLN A 32 0.07 8.53 13.79
C GLN A 32 -0.01 9.34 12.50
N VAL A 33 0.41 10.60 12.51
CA VAL A 33 0.48 11.44 11.32
C VAL A 33 1.47 10.84 10.30
N GLY A 34 2.66 10.43 10.73
CA GLY A 34 3.65 9.79 9.85
C GLY A 34 3.11 8.52 9.19
N LYS A 35 2.41 7.66 9.95
CA LYS A 35 1.73 6.48 9.40
C LYS A 35 0.67 6.87 8.37
N GLY A 36 -0.17 7.84 8.67
CA GLY A 36 -1.23 8.29 7.77
C GLY A 36 -0.68 8.80 6.44
N VAL A 37 0.39 9.60 6.46
CA VAL A 37 1.05 10.10 5.25
C VAL A 37 1.66 8.98 4.43
N THR A 38 2.33 8.01 5.07
CA THR A 38 2.87 6.82 4.37
C THR A 38 1.77 6.05 3.66
N LEU A 39 0.65 5.82 4.33
CA LEU A 39 -0.47 5.04 3.80
C LEU A 39 -1.16 5.73 2.62
N SER A 40 -1.38 7.04 2.72
CA SER A 40 -1.95 7.80 1.60
C SER A 40 -1.00 7.83 0.40
N GLY A 41 0.31 7.88 0.63
CA GLY A 41 1.31 7.81 -0.42
C GLY A 41 1.31 6.44 -1.12
N LEU A 42 1.26 5.35 -0.37
CA LEU A 42 1.15 4.00 -0.91
C LEU A 42 -0.15 3.80 -1.70
N ALA A 43 -1.27 4.35 -1.22
CA ALA A 43 -2.52 4.33 -1.97
C ALA A 43 -2.38 5.04 -3.32
N LEU A 44 -1.79 6.24 -3.36
CA LEU A 44 -1.56 6.97 -4.60
C LEU A 44 -0.67 6.22 -5.59
N MET A 45 0.41 5.58 -5.14
CA MET A 45 1.29 4.77 -6.00
C MET A 45 0.56 3.66 -6.75
N ASN A 46 -0.48 3.11 -6.16
CA ASN A 46 -1.15 1.92 -6.68
C ASN A 46 -2.39 2.23 -7.53
N TYR A 47 -2.86 3.48 -7.53
CA TYR A 47 -4.05 3.88 -8.27
C TYR A 47 -3.77 4.69 -9.53
N THR A 48 -2.52 5.07 -9.74
CA THR A 48 -2.18 6.02 -10.80
C THR A 48 -0.93 5.57 -11.54
N GLU A 49 -0.96 5.67 -12.85
CA GLU A 49 0.21 5.50 -13.71
C GLU A 49 0.85 6.85 -14.01
N GLY A 50 2.17 6.86 -14.19
CA GLY A 50 2.91 8.06 -14.60
C GLY A 50 3.21 9.06 -13.46
N PRO A 51 3.02 10.38 -13.67
CA PRO A 51 3.48 11.40 -12.72
C PRO A 51 2.86 11.32 -11.32
N THR A 52 1.66 10.81 -11.21
CA THR A 52 0.93 10.64 -9.93
C THR A 52 1.46 9.48 -9.11
N GLU A 53 1.96 8.43 -9.75
CA GLU A 53 2.67 7.34 -9.08
C GLU A 53 3.94 7.85 -8.39
N ALA A 54 4.73 8.68 -9.08
CA ALA A 54 5.92 9.32 -8.51
C ALA A 54 5.58 10.21 -7.29
N ILE A 55 4.44 10.92 -7.31
CA ILE A 55 3.95 11.69 -6.15
C ILE A 55 3.62 10.76 -4.98
N GLY A 56 2.93 9.65 -5.25
CA GLY A 56 2.63 8.63 -4.26
C GLY A 56 3.90 8.06 -3.62
N ALA A 57 4.92 7.74 -4.42
CA ALA A 57 6.20 7.26 -3.95
C ALA A 57 6.90 8.28 -3.03
N VAL A 58 6.94 9.53 -3.42
CA VAL A 58 7.53 10.61 -2.60
C VAL A 58 6.79 10.78 -1.28
N TRP A 59 5.47 10.69 -1.28
CA TRP A 59 4.66 10.78 -0.05
C TRP A 59 4.88 9.56 0.85
N ALA A 60 4.94 8.36 0.29
CA ALA A 60 5.21 7.14 1.05
C ALA A 60 6.58 7.21 1.75
N VAL A 61 7.62 7.61 1.00
CA VAL A 61 8.99 7.79 1.53
C VAL A 61 9.03 8.91 2.59
N GLY A 62 8.42 10.06 2.31
CA GLY A 62 8.35 11.18 3.26
C GLY A 62 7.64 10.83 4.56
N GLY A 63 6.52 10.10 4.47
CA GLY A 63 5.81 9.59 5.64
C GLY A 63 6.63 8.59 6.44
N ALA A 64 7.35 7.68 5.77
CA ALA A 64 8.24 6.73 6.40
C ALA A 64 9.43 7.43 7.10
N MET A 65 10.03 8.44 6.46
CA MET A 65 11.10 9.26 7.05
C MET A 65 10.62 10.01 8.29
N ASN A 66 9.42 10.62 8.26
CA ASN A 66 8.84 11.27 9.43
C ASN A 66 8.57 10.28 10.57
N PHE A 67 8.12 9.08 10.22
CA PHE A 67 7.92 8.01 11.19
C PHE A 67 9.23 7.57 11.85
N VAL A 68 10.31 7.42 11.06
CA VAL A 68 11.65 7.07 11.55
C VAL A 68 12.22 8.20 12.42
N SER A 69 12.12 9.46 11.96
CA SER A 69 12.58 10.64 12.69
C SER A 69 11.87 10.80 14.03
N ALA A 70 10.54 10.68 14.06
CA ALA A 70 9.75 10.71 15.29
C ALA A 70 10.14 9.59 16.27
N LYS A 71 10.54 8.42 15.74
CA LYS A 71 11.07 7.33 16.57
C LYS A 71 12.49 7.60 17.09
N GLN A 72 13.32 8.29 16.32
CA GLN A 72 14.66 8.70 16.77
C GLN A 72 14.59 9.75 17.88
N GLU A 73 13.70 10.75 17.77
CA GLU A 73 13.45 11.70 18.85
C GLU A 73 13.04 10.99 20.15
N ALA A 74 12.19 9.99 20.08
CA ALA A 74 11.78 9.23 21.25
C ALA A 74 12.92 8.40 21.88
N ASN A 75 13.94 8.02 21.11
CA ASN A 75 15.12 7.30 21.62
C ASN A 75 16.11 8.24 22.32
N TYR A 76 16.05 9.53 22.06
CA TYR A 76 16.93 10.52 22.71
C TYR A 76 16.50 10.80 24.16
N TYR A 77 15.21 10.64 24.46
CA TYR A 77 14.71 10.67 25.82
C TYR A 77 14.70 9.24 26.35
N GLU A 78 15.68 8.88 27.19
CA GLU A 78 15.94 7.64 27.94
C GLU A 78 14.71 6.71 28.18
N TYR A 79 14.27 5.99 27.13
CA TYR A 79 13.15 5.08 27.23
C TYR A 79 13.59 3.64 26.98
N GLU A 80 13.15 2.75 27.86
CA GLU A 80 13.41 1.31 27.68
C GLU A 80 12.95 0.78 26.32
N PRO A 81 13.74 -0.13 25.70
CA PRO A 81 13.34 -0.73 24.43
C PRO A 81 12.04 -1.52 24.58
N VAL A 82 11.03 -1.18 23.78
CA VAL A 82 9.76 -1.91 23.77
C VAL A 82 9.95 -3.19 22.96
N LYS A 83 9.89 -4.32 23.65
CA LYS A 83 9.98 -5.66 23.05
C LYS A 83 8.82 -5.96 22.10
N ILE A 84 9.06 -6.82 21.12
CA ILE A 84 8.01 -7.29 20.21
C ILE A 84 6.98 -8.11 21.00
N GLN A 85 5.71 -7.75 20.85
CA GLN A 85 4.59 -8.46 21.46
C GLN A 85 4.00 -9.44 20.42
N TRP A 86 4.61 -10.59 20.26
CA TRP A 86 4.28 -11.54 19.19
C TRP A 86 2.80 -11.91 19.09
N ARG A 87 2.10 -12.04 20.21
CA ARG A 87 0.64 -12.29 20.20
C ARG A 87 -0.15 -11.20 19.48
N LYS A 88 0.29 -9.96 19.57
CA LYS A 88 -0.35 -8.83 18.90
C LYS A 88 0.13 -8.66 17.45
N GLU A 89 1.21 -9.34 17.08
CA GLU A 89 1.73 -9.34 15.71
C GLU A 89 1.02 -10.38 14.81
N ILE A 90 0.23 -11.30 15.36
CA ILE A 90 -0.42 -12.34 14.57
C ILE A 90 -1.29 -11.75 13.47
N ILE A 91 -2.17 -10.79 13.79
CA ILE A 91 -3.03 -10.14 12.78
C ILE A 91 -2.20 -9.37 11.74
N PRO A 92 -1.26 -8.49 12.12
CA PRO A 92 -0.37 -7.85 11.15
C PRO A 92 0.38 -8.82 10.24
N ILE A 93 0.93 -9.91 10.77
CA ILE A 93 1.64 -10.93 9.99
C ILE A 93 0.68 -11.63 9.02
N THR A 94 -0.51 -12.01 9.50
CA THR A 94 -1.52 -12.67 8.66
C THR A 94 -2.02 -11.75 7.54
N THR A 95 -2.27 -10.47 7.83
CA THR A 95 -2.69 -9.51 6.80
C THR A 95 -1.57 -9.26 5.79
N MET A 96 -0.31 -9.29 6.20
CA MET A 96 0.82 -9.20 5.28
C MET A 96 0.92 -10.44 4.37
N PHE A 97 0.68 -11.64 4.91
CA PHE A 97 0.57 -12.86 4.12
C PHE A 97 -0.56 -12.77 3.07
N LEU A 98 -1.75 -12.32 3.48
CA LEU A 98 -2.88 -12.14 2.57
C LEU A 98 -2.58 -11.09 1.50
N ALA A 99 -1.86 -10.02 1.83
CA ALA A 99 -1.41 -9.05 0.85
C ALA A 99 -0.52 -9.69 -0.23
N GLY A 100 0.42 -10.55 0.19
CA GLY A 100 1.25 -11.32 -0.72
C GLY A 100 0.44 -12.27 -1.60
N ALA A 101 -0.48 -13.02 -0.99
CA ALA A 101 -1.37 -13.94 -1.70
C ALA A 101 -2.20 -13.23 -2.79
N VAL A 102 -2.82 -12.11 -2.45
CA VAL A 102 -3.59 -11.30 -3.40
C VAL A 102 -2.69 -10.71 -4.49
N ASN A 103 -1.44 -10.34 -4.16
CA ASN A 103 -0.48 -9.91 -5.18
C ASN A 103 -0.10 -11.05 -6.13
N GLY A 104 -0.02 -12.30 -5.65
CA GLY A 104 0.13 -13.48 -6.50
C GLY A 104 -0.98 -13.57 -7.53
N VAL A 105 -2.24 -13.50 -7.09
CA VAL A 105 -3.40 -13.44 -8.02
C VAL A 105 -3.27 -12.31 -9.03
N ASN A 106 -2.89 -11.11 -8.57
CA ASN A 106 -2.73 -9.95 -9.44
C ASN A 106 -1.69 -10.18 -10.55
N GLN A 107 -0.56 -10.82 -10.22
CA GLN A 107 0.48 -11.13 -11.19
C GLN A 107 0.04 -12.23 -12.17
N ASP A 108 -0.72 -13.23 -11.71
CA ASP A 108 -1.29 -14.26 -12.58
C ASP A 108 -2.30 -13.67 -13.56
N LEU A 109 -3.17 -12.75 -13.12
CA LEU A 109 -4.07 -12.03 -14.02
C LEU A 109 -3.32 -11.27 -15.12
N LEU A 110 -2.16 -10.69 -14.79
CA LEU A 110 -1.42 -9.86 -15.72
C LEU A 110 -0.54 -10.67 -16.69
N PHE A 111 0.10 -11.72 -16.19
CA PHE A 111 1.12 -12.44 -16.96
C PHE A 111 0.75 -13.88 -17.31
N HIS A 112 -0.19 -14.48 -16.59
CA HIS A 112 -0.56 -15.90 -16.68
C HIS A 112 -2.07 -16.09 -16.63
N TYR A 113 -2.84 -15.22 -17.33
CA TYR A 113 -4.31 -15.27 -17.28
C TYR A 113 -4.88 -16.64 -17.69
N HIS A 114 -4.23 -17.35 -18.60
CA HIS A 114 -4.66 -18.69 -19.03
C HIS A 114 -4.63 -19.70 -17.88
N GLU A 115 -3.59 -19.67 -17.05
CA GLU A 115 -3.47 -20.51 -15.87
C GLU A 115 -4.53 -20.14 -14.80
N PHE A 116 -4.78 -18.84 -14.62
CA PHE A 116 -5.87 -18.38 -13.77
C PHE A 116 -7.24 -18.88 -14.27
N GLU A 117 -7.53 -18.75 -15.56
CA GLU A 117 -8.78 -19.21 -16.17
C GLU A 117 -8.94 -20.72 -16.05
N SER A 118 -7.87 -21.50 -16.23
CA SER A 118 -7.88 -22.95 -16.07
C SER A 118 -8.16 -23.37 -14.62
N THR A 119 -7.64 -22.64 -13.66
CA THR A 119 -7.84 -22.88 -12.22
C THR A 119 -9.25 -22.45 -11.78
N PHE A 120 -9.78 -21.38 -12.36
CA PHE A 120 -11.09 -20.80 -12.03
C PHE A 120 -12.00 -20.72 -13.27
N PRO A 121 -12.44 -21.85 -13.85
CA PRO A 121 -13.15 -21.86 -15.15
C PRO A 121 -14.51 -21.14 -15.12
N ASN A 122 -15.06 -20.91 -13.93
CA ASN A 122 -16.32 -20.18 -13.74
C ASN A 122 -16.12 -18.68 -13.46
N ALA A 123 -14.87 -18.20 -13.45
CA ALA A 123 -14.59 -16.79 -13.25
C ALA A 123 -15.07 -15.98 -14.46
N ASN A 124 -15.81 -14.89 -14.21
CA ASN A 124 -16.33 -14.04 -15.30
C ASN A 124 -15.16 -13.32 -16.01
N PRO A 125 -14.86 -13.62 -17.29
CA PRO A 125 -13.74 -12.99 -17.99
C PRO A 125 -13.93 -11.48 -18.21
N GLN A 126 -15.18 -10.98 -18.27
CA GLN A 126 -15.45 -9.55 -18.35
C GLN A 126 -14.99 -8.80 -17.09
N PHE A 127 -14.77 -9.49 -15.98
CA PHE A 127 -14.27 -8.90 -14.74
C PHE A 127 -12.79 -9.26 -14.50
N TRP A 128 -12.40 -10.50 -14.78
CA TRP A 128 -11.07 -11.01 -14.38
C TRP A 128 -10.01 -10.92 -15.48
N ASN A 129 -10.40 -10.93 -16.78
CA ASN A 129 -9.44 -10.82 -17.86
C ASN A 129 -9.02 -9.35 -18.07
N PRO A 130 -7.75 -8.97 -17.84
CA PRO A 130 -7.30 -7.58 -17.98
C PRO A 130 -7.49 -7.02 -19.40
N ASP A 131 -7.37 -7.86 -20.43
CA ASP A 131 -7.54 -7.46 -21.84
C ASP A 131 -8.97 -7.05 -22.19
N LEU A 132 -9.93 -7.53 -21.41
CA LEU A 132 -11.36 -7.22 -21.60
C LEU A 132 -11.85 -6.22 -20.56
N SER A 133 -11.51 -6.45 -19.31
CA SER A 133 -12.09 -5.79 -18.14
C SER A 133 -11.66 -4.33 -17.97
N TRP A 134 -10.54 -3.90 -18.55
CA TRP A 134 -10.09 -2.51 -18.50
C TRP A 134 -11.16 -1.51 -18.99
N ARG A 135 -12.07 -1.95 -19.88
CA ARG A 135 -13.16 -1.16 -20.41
C ARG A 135 -14.27 -0.87 -19.39
N ASN A 136 -14.35 -1.68 -18.34
CA ASN A 136 -15.38 -1.53 -17.30
C ASN A 136 -15.30 -0.21 -16.52
N LYS A 137 -14.20 0.51 -16.64
CA LYS A 137 -14.00 1.85 -16.08
C LYS A 137 -14.83 2.92 -16.78
N TYR A 138 -15.24 2.64 -18.03
CA TYR A 138 -15.86 3.62 -18.92
C TYR A 138 -17.33 3.31 -19.18
N LEU A 139 -18.10 4.35 -19.44
CA LEU A 139 -19.52 4.22 -19.80
C LEU A 139 -19.66 3.38 -21.07
N ASN A 140 -20.51 2.37 -21.03
CA ASN A 140 -20.69 1.40 -22.12
C ASN A 140 -19.37 0.71 -22.60
N GLY A 141 -18.32 0.76 -21.80
CA GLY A 141 -17.02 0.20 -22.17
C GLY A 141 -16.22 1.04 -23.18
N ASP A 142 -16.62 2.27 -23.43
CA ASP A 142 -16.03 3.17 -24.41
C ASP A 142 -15.33 4.35 -23.71
N PRO A 143 -13.97 4.44 -23.81
CA PRO A 143 -13.21 5.54 -23.22
C PRO A 143 -13.66 6.94 -23.70
N ALA A 144 -14.18 7.05 -24.93
CA ALA A 144 -14.65 8.32 -25.48
C ALA A 144 -15.91 8.86 -24.77
N GLN A 145 -16.66 7.98 -24.11
CA GLN A 145 -17.88 8.35 -23.36
C GLN A 145 -17.59 8.78 -21.91
N GLY A 146 -16.32 8.71 -21.47
CA GLY A 146 -15.91 9.09 -20.14
C GLY A 146 -16.12 8.00 -19.08
N GLU A 147 -16.00 8.37 -17.81
CA GLU A 147 -16.08 7.46 -16.68
C GLU A 147 -17.47 6.86 -16.48
N LYS A 148 -17.53 5.57 -16.12
CA LYS A 148 -18.79 4.87 -15.82
C LYS A 148 -19.50 5.45 -14.60
N PHE A 149 -18.72 5.85 -13.60
CA PHE A 149 -19.14 6.58 -12.41
C PHE A 149 -17.94 7.41 -11.92
N LEU A 150 -18.20 8.40 -11.08
CA LEU A 150 -17.17 9.33 -10.59
C LEU A 150 -15.97 8.57 -10.02
N GLY A 151 -14.79 8.76 -10.61
CA GLY A 151 -13.53 8.15 -10.18
C GLY A 151 -13.34 6.68 -10.60
N SER A 152 -14.21 6.12 -11.48
CA SER A 152 -14.08 4.73 -11.94
C SER A 152 -12.82 4.48 -12.77
N SER A 153 -12.27 5.49 -13.41
CA SER A 153 -11.01 5.40 -14.14
C SER A 153 -9.77 5.74 -13.28
N THR A 154 -9.98 6.14 -12.03
CA THR A 154 -8.93 6.64 -11.13
C THR A 154 -8.99 5.97 -9.75
N ILE A 155 -9.43 6.71 -8.72
CA ILE A 155 -9.40 6.26 -7.32
C ILE A 155 -10.35 5.11 -6.99
N LEU A 156 -11.42 4.96 -7.76
CA LEU A 156 -12.42 3.89 -7.59
C LEU A 156 -12.30 2.78 -8.65
N ALA A 157 -11.21 2.75 -9.42
CA ALA A 157 -10.93 1.69 -10.39
C ALA A 157 -10.94 0.28 -9.76
N GLY A 158 -10.60 0.17 -8.47
CA GLY A 158 -10.68 -1.08 -7.71
C GLY A 158 -12.05 -1.75 -7.66
N PHE A 159 -13.11 -1.05 -8.06
CA PHE A 159 -14.48 -1.59 -8.14
C PHE A 159 -14.92 -1.95 -9.55
N THR A 160 -14.06 -1.79 -10.56
CA THR A 160 -14.42 -1.97 -11.96
C THR A 160 -14.01 -3.32 -12.53
N ASP A 161 -12.90 -3.86 -12.09
CA ASP A 161 -12.31 -5.08 -12.65
C ASP A 161 -11.42 -5.82 -11.63
N GLY A 162 -11.15 -7.08 -11.92
CA GLY A 162 -10.40 -7.97 -11.02
C GLY A 162 -8.95 -7.54 -10.80
N TYR A 163 -8.29 -7.01 -11.82
CA TYR A 163 -6.92 -6.52 -11.72
C TYR A 163 -6.81 -5.37 -10.70
N HIS A 164 -7.66 -4.35 -10.82
CA HIS A 164 -7.65 -3.23 -9.86
C HIS A 164 -8.24 -3.61 -8.50
N SER A 165 -9.19 -4.55 -8.46
CA SER A 165 -9.72 -5.08 -7.20
C SER A 165 -8.63 -5.78 -6.38
N THR A 166 -7.77 -6.57 -7.01
CA THR A 166 -6.65 -7.23 -6.33
C THR A 166 -5.62 -6.22 -5.85
N ILE A 167 -5.31 -5.18 -6.63
CA ILE A 167 -4.45 -4.08 -6.17
C ILE A 167 -5.05 -3.39 -4.93
N LEU A 168 -6.35 -3.06 -4.97
CA LEU A 168 -7.05 -2.45 -3.83
C LEU A 168 -6.98 -3.35 -2.58
N ALA A 169 -7.31 -4.62 -2.72
CA ALA A 169 -7.29 -5.59 -1.63
C ALA A 169 -5.88 -5.76 -1.03
N ARG A 170 -4.85 -5.90 -1.88
CA ARG A 170 -3.45 -5.96 -1.45
C ARG A 170 -3.09 -4.74 -0.59
N ASN A 171 -3.44 -3.54 -1.05
CA ASN A 171 -3.12 -2.31 -0.36
C ASN A 171 -3.87 -2.17 0.97
N LEU A 172 -5.13 -2.60 1.02
CA LEU A 172 -5.91 -2.66 2.25
C LEU A 172 -5.25 -3.60 3.27
N PHE A 173 -4.78 -4.77 2.86
CA PHE A 173 -4.10 -5.71 3.74
C PHE A 173 -2.77 -5.15 4.26
N ILE A 174 -1.94 -4.54 3.40
CA ILE A 174 -0.69 -3.87 3.82
C ILE A 174 -1.01 -2.75 4.82
N THR A 175 -1.98 -1.90 4.50
CA THR A 175 -2.42 -0.81 5.35
C THR A 175 -2.87 -1.31 6.72
N THR A 176 -3.72 -2.34 6.74
CA THR A 176 -4.21 -2.98 7.97
C THR A 176 -3.05 -3.53 8.78
N SER A 177 -2.11 -4.23 8.15
CA SER A 177 -0.92 -4.75 8.82
C SER A 177 -0.13 -3.63 9.52
N ILE A 178 0.14 -2.54 8.82
CA ILE A 178 0.91 -1.41 9.37
C ILE A 178 0.14 -0.72 10.50
N CYS A 179 -1.16 -0.49 10.33
CA CYS A 179 -2.00 0.18 11.33
C CYS A 179 -2.14 -0.62 12.63
N LEU A 180 -2.31 -1.93 12.52
CA LEU A 180 -2.49 -2.82 13.67
C LEU A 180 -1.17 -3.27 14.30
N SER A 181 -0.04 -3.06 13.63
CA SER A 181 1.28 -3.40 14.14
C SER A 181 1.58 -2.65 15.45
N PRO A 182 1.83 -3.33 16.57
CA PRO A 182 2.22 -2.70 17.82
C PRO A 182 3.48 -1.86 17.67
N GLN A 183 3.54 -0.77 18.42
CA GLN A 183 4.75 0.05 18.44
C GLN A 183 5.90 -0.73 19.07
N THR A 184 7.05 -0.67 18.43
CA THR A 184 8.31 -1.21 18.95
C THR A 184 9.36 -0.10 18.93
N ARG A 185 10.31 -0.16 19.85
CA ARG A 185 11.41 0.78 19.92
C ARG A 185 12.73 0.05 19.73
N GLY A 186 13.66 0.73 19.06
CA GLY A 186 14.98 0.21 18.77
C GLY A 186 15.08 -0.43 17.39
N TRP A 187 16.30 -0.40 16.84
CA TRP A 187 16.58 -0.89 15.50
C TRP A 187 16.43 -2.42 15.37
N LYS A 188 16.78 -3.18 16.42
CA LYS A 188 16.66 -4.65 16.41
C LYS A 188 15.19 -5.11 16.27
N PRO A 189 14.25 -4.69 17.13
CA PRO A 189 12.84 -5.02 16.97
C PRO A 189 12.25 -4.53 15.62
N PHE A 190 12.66 -3.35 15.15
CA PHE A 190 12.24 -2.85 13.84
C PHE A 190 12.69 -3.77 12.72
N LEU A 191 13.98 -4.11 12.65
CA LEU A 191 14.53 -4.99 11.63
C LEU A 191 13.89 -6.38 11.68
N THR A 192 13.72 -6.94 12.88
CA THR A 192 13.07 -8.25 13.05
C THR A 192 11.64 -8.25 12.50
N LYS A 193 10.84 -7.22 12.82
CA LYS A 193 9.47 -7.10 12.30
C LYS A 193 9.46 -6.93 10.79
N THR A 194 10.34 -6.09 10.25
CA THR A 194 10.46 -5.89 8.80
C THR A 194 10.76 -7.21 8.09
N LEU A 195 11.71 -8.00 8.60
CA LEU A 195 12.03 -9.32 8.04
C LEU A 195 10.84 -10.28 8.11
N VAL A 196 10.18 -10.38 9.26
CA VAL A 196 9.02 -11.26 9.44
C VAL A 196 7.87 -10.87 8.50
N TYR A 197 7.60 -9.58 8.34
CA TYR A 197 6.54 -9.09 7.45
C TYR A 197 6.89 -9.33 5.98
N SER A 198 8.13 -9.09 5.58
CA SER A 198 8.60 -9.36 4.22
C SER A 198 8.55 -10.84 3.88
N LEU A 199 8.98 -11.71 4.79
CA LEU A 199 8.88 -13.16 4.63
C LEU A 199 7.42 -13.62 4.55
N SER A 200 6.55 -13.09 5.41
CA SER A 200 5.13 -13.42 5.39
C SER A 200 4.48 -13.04 4.06
N TYR A 201 4.76 -11.84 3.56
CA TYR A 201 4.31 -11.39 2.24
C TYR A 201 4.84 -12.30 1.12
N GLY A 202 6.15 -12.58 1.12
CA GLY A 202 6.77 -13.45 0.12
C GLY A 202 6.20 -14.86 0.11
N LEU A 203 5.93 -15.44 1.29
CA LEU A 203 5.30 -16.76 1.40
C LEU A 203 3.87 -16.76 0.85
N GLY A 204 3.08 -15.72 1.14
CA GLY A 204 1.74 -15.58 0.58
C GLY A 204 1.76 -15.46 -0.94
N PHE A 205 2.65 -14.65 -1.46
CA PHE A 205 2.87 -14.51 -2.91
C PHE A 205 3.25 -15.82 -3.56
N GLU A 206 4.30 -16.48 -3.07
CA GLU A 206 4.83 -17.72 -3.63
C GLU A 206 3.80 -18.85 -3.60
N LEU A 207 3.02 -18.94 -2.52
CA LEU A 207 1.98 -19.96 -2.40
C LEU A 207 0.94 -19.84 -3.52
N VAL A 208 0.50 -18.64 -3.84
CA VAL A 208 -0.52 -18.41 -4.87
C VAL A 208 0.09 -18.47 -6.26
N TYR A 209 1.07 -17.63 -6.52
CA TYR A 209 1.68 -17.47 -7.84
C TYR A 209 2.35 -18.74 -8.38
N SER A 210 3.04 -19.49 -7.49
CA SER A 210 3.82 -20.67 -7.94
C SER A 210 3.15 -22.00 -7.70
N LYS A 211 2.11 -22.08 -6.85
CA LYS A 211 1.56 -23.37 -6.39
C LYS A 211 0.07 -23.53 -6.61
N LEU A 212 -0.74 -22.50 -6.45
CA LEU A 212 -2.20 -22.62 -6.53
C LEU A 212 -2.73 -22.35 -7.94
N ILE A 213 -2.15 -21.40 -8.65
CA ILE A 213 -2.54 -21.03 -10.01
C ILE A 213 -1.47 -21.60 -10.95
N LYS A 214 -1.79 -22.72 -11.61
CA LYS A 214 -0.93 -23.41 -12.58
C LYS A 214 -1.77 -24.14 -13.61
#